data_38d2038a07e688c84621b6c46d7cc628
#
_entry.id   38d2038a07e688c84621b6c46d7cc628
#
_cell.length_a   1.000
_cell.length_b   1.000
_cell.length_c   1.000
_cell.angle_alpha   90.00
_cell.angle_beta   90.00
_cell.angle_gamma   90.00
#
_symmetry.space_group_name_H-M   'P 1'
#
loop_
_entity.id
_entity.type
_entity.pdbx_description
1 polymer ?
#
loop_
_entity_poly.entity_id
_entity_poly.type
_entity_poly.pdbx_seq_one_letter_code
_entity_poly.pdbx_strand_id
1 'polypeptide(L)'
;MPVYVSLVKFTEHGIATMKQEGITRSEKVQRNVESLGGRLLDAYYCLGEYDVVAILEFPNNRAAMKAAVINSSLGHIKITTMPAVSRGEWRDLLREVWGNKPKGK
;
A
#
# COMPACT_ATOMS: atom_id res chain seq x y z
N MET A 1 -0.17 11.63 8.05
CA MET A 1 0.79 11.13 7.05
C MET A 1 0.03 10.75 5.78
N PRO A 2 0.66 10.88 4.63
CA PRO A 2 0.03 10.45 3.37
C PRO A 2 -0.33 8.97 3.41
N VAL A 3 -1.42 8.65 2.71
CA VAL A 3 -1.94 7.29 2.63
C VAL A 3 -1.59 6.69 1.27
N TYR A 4 -1.31 5.39 1.27
CA TYR A 4 -0.95 4.66 0.06
C TYR A 4 -1.75 3.38 -0.01
N VAL A 5 -2.07 2.98 -1.23
CA VAL A 5 -2.69 1.67 -1.51
C VAL A 5 -1.66 0.84 -2.25
N SER A 6 -1.38 -0.35 -1.72
CA SER A 6 -0.48 -1.31 -2.37
C SER A 6 -1.27 -2.50 -2.85
N LEU A 7 -1.07 -2.83 -4.12
CA LEU A 7 -1.64 -4.01 -4.75
C LEU A 7 -0.49 -5.00 -4.90
N VAL A 8 -0.65 -6.19 -4.35
CA VAL A 8 0.45 -7.15 -4.23
C VAL A 8 0.08 -8.45 -4.93
N LYS A 9 1.03 -8.99 -5.70
CA LYS A 9 0.91 -10.32 -6.31
C LYS A 9 2.02 -11.19 -5.78
N PHE A 10 1.71 -12.43 -5.43
CA PHE A 10 2.73 -13.41 -5.10
C PHE A 10 3.44 -13.87 -6.37
N THR A 11 4.76 -14.04 -6.27
CA THR A 11 5.53 -14.67 -7.36
C THR A 11 5.35 -16.18 -7.27
N GLU A 12 5.82 -16.90 -8.31
CA GLU A 12 5.85 -18.37 -8.25
C GLU A 12 6.61 -18.85 -7.02
N HIS A 13 7.76 -18.25 -6.76
CA HIS A 13 8.55 -18.59 -5.58
C HIS A 13 7.78 -18.31 -4.29
N GLY A 14 7.07 -17.19 -4.23
CA GLY A 14 6.26 -16.84 -3.08
C GLY A 14 5.17 -17.87 -2.80
N ILE A 15 4.50 -18.31 -3.85
CA ILE A 15 3.45 -19.34 -3.72
C ILE A 15 4.04 -20.67 -3.30
N ALA A 16 5.14 -21.06 -3.95
CA ALA A 16 5.76 -22.38 -3.70
C ALA A 16 6.28 -22.53 -2.27
N THR A 17 6.66 -21.42 -1.63
CA THR A 17 7.22 -21.43 -0.28
C THR A 17 6.28 -20.88 0.78
N MET A 18 5.02 -20.60 0.42
CA MET A 18 4.06 -19.97 1.31
C MET A 18 3.82 -20.78 2.58
N LYS A 19 3.73 -22.09 2.44
CA LYS A 19 3.42 -22.98 3.55
C LYS A 19 4.48 -22.88 4.66
N GLN A 20 5.75 -22.77 4.28
CA GLN A 20 6.84 -22.72 5.23
C GLN A 20 7.13 -21.32 5.74
N GLU A 21 6.97 -20.30 4.90
CA GLU A 21 7.51 -18.97 5.18
C GLU A 21 6.50 -17.83 5.14
N GLY A 22 5.24 -18.12 4.80
CA GLY A 22 4.25 -17.06 4.58
C GLY A 22 4.06 -16.13 5.77
N ILE A 23 3.93 -16.69 6.97
CA ILE A 23 3.72 -15.89 8.17
C ILE A 23 4.95 -15.04 8.47
N THR A 24 6.13 -15.64 8.43
CA THR A 24 7.39 -14.94 8.69
C THR A 24 7.62 -13.79 7.71
N ARG A 25 7.31 -14.02 6.44
CA ARG A 25 7.45 -12.99 5.40
C ARG A 25 6.48 -11.83 5.62
N SER A 26 5.26 -12.14 6.00
CA SER A 26 4.25 -11.12 6.29
C SER A 26 4.73 -10.21 7.41
N GLU A 27 5.27 -10.78 8.47
CA GLU A 27 5.81 -10.02 9.59
C GLU A 27 7.01 -9.19 9.17
N LYS A 28 7.87 -9.73 8.32
CA LYS A 28 9.06 -9.01 7.85
C LYS A 28 8.68 -7.82 6.99
N VAL A 29 7.69 -7.99 6.11
CA VAL A 29 7.20 -6.88 5.28
C VAL A 29 6.67 -5.76 6.16
N GLN A 30 5.90 -6.09 7.18
CA GLN A 30 5.38 -5.09 8.11
C GLN A 30 6.50 -4.38 8.85
N ARG A 31 7.51 -5.11 9.34
CA ARG A 31 8.64 -4.51 10.03
C ARG A 31 9.43 -3.57 9.12
N ASN A 32 9.58 -3.94 7.84
CA ASN A 32 10.26 -3.08 6.87
C ASN A 32 9.51 -1.77 6.68
N VAL A 33 8.18 -1.83 6.62
CA VAL A 33 7.34 -0.63 6.52
C VAL A 33 7.57 0.26 7.75
N GLU A 34 7.53 -0.34 8.94
CA GLU A 34 7.68 0.40 10.19
C GLU A 34 9.06 1.02 10.34
N SER A 35 10.08 0.33 9.86
CA SER A 35 11.46 0.83 9.94
C SER A 35 11.68 2.10 9.10
N LEU A 36 10.80 2.35 8.15
CA LEU A 36 10.84 3.53 7.29
C LEU A 36 9.89 4.63 7.76
N GLY A 37 9.40 4.51 8.98
CA GLY A 37 8.47 5.48 9.55
C GLY A 37 7.04 5.30 9.09
N GLY A 38 6.74 4.21 8.40
CA GLY A 38 5.41 3.93 7.91
C GLY A 38 4.60 3.09 8.88
N ARG A 39 3.36 2.84 8.49
CA ARG A 39 2.44 2.03 9.28
C ARG A 39 1.46 1.31 8.36
N LEU A 40 1.25 0.04 8.62
CA LEU A 40 0.23 -0.74 7.93
C LEU A 40 -1.10 -0.48 8.65
N LEU A 41 -2.05 0.11 7.92
CA LEU A 41 -3.37 0.42 8.49
C LEU A 41 -4.31 -0.76 8.36
N ASP A 42 -4.25 -1.46 7.22
CA ASP A 42 -5.12 -2.59 6.96
C ASP A 42 -4.58 -3.40 5.79
N ALA A 43 -4.98 -4.68 5.72
CA ALA A 43 -4.60 -5.54 4.60
C ALA A 43 -5.69 -6.57 4.39
N TYR A 44 -6.01 -6.83 3.13
CA TYR A 44 -7.00 -7.83 2.73
C TYR A 44 -6.36 -8.78 1.74
N TYR A 45 -6.60 -10.06 1.91
CA TYR A 45 -6.13 -11.10 0.98
C TYR A 45 -7.27 -11.47 0.07
N CYS A 46 -7.01 -11.50 -1.23
CA CYS A 46 -8.05 -11.48 -2.26
C CYS A 46 -7.91 -12.65 -3.22
N LEU A 47 -9.02 -12.98 -3.87
CA LEU A 47 -9.02 -13.82 -5.06
C LEU A 47 -9.05 -12.88 -6.26
N GLY A 48 -8.37 -13.24 -7.34
CA GLY A 48 -8.41 -12.49 -8.57
C GLY A 48 -7.04 -12.05 -9.02
N GLU A 49 -6.98 -10.91 -9.68
CA GLU A 49 -5.74 -10.43 -10.29
C GLU A 49 -4.67 -10.11 -9.26
N TYR A 50 -5.07 -9.56 -8.10
CA TYR A 50 -4.14 -9.23 -7.03
C TYR A 50 -4.44 -10.11 -5.83
N ASP A 51 -3.40 -10.49 -5.13
CA ASP A 51 -3.49 -11.39 -3.98
C ASP A 51 -3.68 -10.63 -2.67
N VAL A 52 -3.18 -9.39 -2.60
CA VAL A 52 -3.30 -8.58 -1.38
C VAL A 52 -3.58 -7.15 -1.77
N VAL A 53 -4.47 -6.51 -1.00
CA VAL A 53 -4.67 -5.06 -1.04
C VAL A 53 -4.32 -4.54 0.35
N ALA A 54 -3.36 -3.64 0.43
CA ALA A 54 -2.92 -3.09 1.70
C ALA A 54 -3.09 -1.57 1.71
N ILE A 55 -3.47 -1.06 2.86
CA ILE A 55 -3.59 0.38 3.09
C ILE A 55 -2.50 0.76 4.07
N LEU A 56 -1.66 1.72 3.69
CA LEU A 56 -0.49 2.08 4.48
C LEU A 56 -0.37 3.60 4.62
N GLU A 57 0.39 4.00 5.62
CA GLU A 57 0.86 5.38 5.76
C GLU A 57 2.37 5.39 5.66
N PHE A 58 2.92 6.45 5.03
CA PHE A 58 4.34 6.73 5.02
C PHE A 58 4.54 8.23 5.18
N PRO A 59 5.70 8.67 5.69
CA PRO A 59 5.97 10.11 5.82
C PRO A 59 5.94 10.84 4.48
N ASN A 60 6.37 10.17 3.40
CA ASN A 60 6.45 10.77 2.08
C ASN A 60 6.61 9.67 1.03
N ASN A 61 6.57 10.07 -0.24
CA ASN A 61 6.70 9.13 -1.36
C ASN A 61 8.03 8.39 -1.35
N ARG A 62 9.09 9.07 -0.93
CA ARG A 62 10.41 8.45 -0.91
C ARG A 62 10.45 7.25 0.04
N ALA A 63 9.86 7.38 1.22
CA ALA A 63 9.76 6.27 2.17
C ALA A 63 8.94 5.12 1.58
N ALA A 64 7.81 5.44 0.93
CA ALA A 64 6.97 4.44 0.28
C ALA A 64 7.73 3.69 -0.81
N MET A 65 8.51 4.41 -1.61
CA MET A 65 9.31 3.80 -2.67
C MET A 65 10.40 2.89 -2.10
N LYS A 66 11.05 3.31 -1.02
CA LYS A 66 12.04 2.46 -0.35
C LYS A 66 11.41 1.16 0.15
N ALA A 67 10.24 1.26 0.75
CA ALA A 67 9.54 0.06 1.22
C ALA A 67 9.22 -0.89 0.06
N ALA A 68 8.76 -0.35 -1.05
CA ALA A 68 8.44 -1.16 -2.24
C ALA A 68 9.70 -1.87 -2.76
N VAL A 69 10.82 -1.16 -2.84
CA VAL A 69 12.08 -1.74 -3.31
C VAL A 69 12.55 -2.85 -2.37
N ILE A 70 12.59 -2.57 -1.07
CA ILE A 70 13.07 -3.54 -0.08
C ILE A 70 12.20 -4.79 -0.10
N ASN A 71 10.88 -4.63 -0.05
CA ASN A 71 9.99 -5.76 0.02
C ASN A 71 9.94 -6.56 -1.28
N SER A 72 10.04 -5.88 -2.43
CA SER A 72 10.10 -6.56 -3.72
C SER A 72 11.41 -7.34 -3.88
N SER A 73 12.51 -6.85 -3.29
CA SER A 73 13.81 -7.51 -3.40
C SER A 73 13.86 -8.86 -2.69
N LEU A 74 12.89 -9.14 -1.82
CA LEU A 74 12.81 -10.43 -1.15
C LEU A 74 12.39 -11.56 -2.11
N GLY A 75 11.85 -11.23 -3.27
CA GLY A 75 11.61 -12.18 -4.36
C GLY A 75 10.30 -12.93 -4.31
N HIS A 76 9.49 -12.75 -3.28
CA HIS A 76 8.24 -13.51 -3.13
C HIS A 76 6.98 -12.70 -3.44
N ILE A 77 7.11 -11.40 -3.68
CA ILE A 77 5.97 -10.54 -4.03
C ILE A 77 6.36 -9.51 -5.08
N LYS A 78 5.35 -9.09 -5.85
CA LYS A 78 5.43 -7.91 -6.72
C LYS A 78 4.44 -6.90 -6.20
N ILE A 79 4.86 -5.64 -6.10
CA ILE A 79 4.10 -4.59 -5.46
C ILE A 79 3.84 -3.43 -6.40
N THR A 80 2.60 -2.98 -6.47
CA THR A 80 2.23 -1.71 -7.10
C THR A 80 1.71 -0.81 -5.99
N THR A 81 2.39 0.31 -5.74
CA THR A 81 2.02 1.23 -4.66
C THR A 81 1.59 2.56 -5.25
N MET A 82 0.45 3.05 -4.80
CA MET A 82 -0.17 4.27 -5.31
C MET A 82 -0.43 5.23 -4.15
N PRO A 83 -0.06 6.51 -4.28
CA PRO A 83 -0.55 7.52 -3.35
C PRO A 83 -2.07 7.60 -3.46
N ALA A 84 -2.72 7.84 -2.35
CA ALA A 84 -4.17 7.87 -2.30
C ALA A 84 -4.63 8.94 -1.33
N VAL A 85 -5.85 9.41 -1.51
CA VAL A 85 -6.49 10.30 -0.56
C VAL A 85 -7.77 9.67 -0.08
N SER A 86 -8.20 10.02 1.13
CA SER A 86 -9.46 9.55 1.66
C SER A 86 -10.63 10.16 0.90
N ARG A 87 -11.80 9.59 1.12
CA ARG A 87 -13.03 10.13 0.53
C ARG A 87 -13.28 11.59 0.94
N GLY A 88 -12.99 11.92 2.20
CA GLY A 88 -13.13 13.29 2.69
C GLY A 88 -12.14 14.23 2.02
N GLU A 89 -10.90 13.81 1.93
CA GLU A 89 -9.88 14.62 1.24
C GLU A 89 -10.19 14.79 -0.24
N TRP A 90 -10.76 13.77 -0.86
CA TRP A 90 -11.18 13.87 -2.26
C TRP A 90 -12.23 14.98 -2.45
N ARG A 91 -13.20 15.05 -1.55
CA ARG A 91 -14.21 16.11 -1.59
C ARG A 91 -13.59 17.49 -1.41
N ASP A 92 -12.62 17.61 -0.50
CA ASP A 92 -11.92 18.87 -0.28
C ASP A 92 -11.14 19.27 -1.53
N LEU A 93 -10.48 18.30 -2.16
CA LEU A 93 -9.75 18.54 -3.40
C LEU A 93 -10.69 19.06 -4.50
N LEU A 94 -11.88 18.49 -4.63
CA LEU A 94 -12.84 18.95 -5.60
C LEU A 94 -13.28 20.39 -5.34
N ARG A 95 -13.43 20.76 -4.06
CA ARG A 95 -13.75 22.13 -3.71
C ARG A 95 -12.61 23.09 -4.06
N GLU A 96 -11.38 22.65 -3.87
CA GLU A 96 -10.20 23.46 -4.24
C GLU A 96 -10.13 23.70 -5.74
N VAL A 97 -10.45 22.66 -6.55
CA VAL A 97 -10.37 22.75 -8.00
C VAL A 97 -11.48 23.65 -8.57
N TRP A 98 -12.71 23.44 -8.13
CA TRP A 98 -13.87 24.14 -8.69
C TRP A 98 -14.52 25.13 -7.76
N GLY A 99 -13.91 25.41 -6.65
CA GLY A 99 -14.43 26.33 -5.67
C GLY A 99 -15.46 25.69 -4.76
N ASN A 100 -15.72 26.33 -3.65
CA ASN A 100 -16.64 25.85 -2.64
C ASN A 100 -18.03 26.46 -2.83
N LYS A 101 -18.49 26.56 -4.08
CA LYS A 101 -19.78 27.15 -4.38
C LYS A 101 -20.84 26.08 -4.28
N PRO A 102 -21.86 26.42 -3.60
CA PRO A 102 -23.01 25.55 -3.62
C PRO A 102 -23.60 25.53 -4.99
N LYS A 103 -23.77 25.46 -5.45
CA LYS A 103 -24.24 25.54 -6.35
C LYS A 103 -24.42 26.12 -7.27
N GLY A 104 -24.37 26.16 -7.51
CA GLY A 104 -24.52 26.57 -8.18
C GLY A 104 -24.14 27.22 -8.59
N LYS A 105 -23.99 27.35 -8.47
CA LYS A 105 -23.58 27.77 -8.77
C LYS A 105 -23.25 27.54 -9.09
#